data_5916f0580b6b2928362c6585b05fed09
#
_entry.id   5916f0580b6b2928362c6585b05fed09
#
_cell.length_a   1.000
_cell.length_b   1.000
_cell.length_c   1.000
_cell.angle_alpha   90.00
_cell.angle_beta   90.00
_cell.angle_gamma   90.00
#
_symmetry.space_group_name_H-M   'P 1'
#
loop_
_entity.id
_entity.type
_entity.pdbx_description
1 polymer ?
#
loop_
_entity_poly.entity_id
_entity_poly.type
_entity_poly.pdbx_seq_one_letter_code
_entity_poly.pdbx_strand_id
1 'polypeptide(L)'
;MPPPEKPLGEPLDAPLDENELWLLSFYRTSEISGSLFFGKLARTLRPGPIQIDMTKHFADEAQHAWYWTECIRELGAQPMKLADAYQDQYASTAGMPANLMEVLAITQIFERRVINQYTRHAKAPGLKLPVARTLEKIMQDELWHIDWVKKALESLEPEYGRATIEETIERFRAADREVYARTMREHEERLRTLFGE
;
A
#
# COMPACT_ATOMS: atom_id res chain seq x y z
N MET A 1 28.72 40.69 -13.59
CA MET A 1 27.26 40.59 -13.35
C MET A 1 26.98 39.17 -12.94
N PRO A 2 26.37 38.92 -11.78
CA PRO A 2 25.89 37.58 -11.46
C PRO A 2 24.75 37.21 -12.42
N PRO A 3 24.56 35.91 -12.74
CA PRO A 3 23.43 35.47 -13.54
C PRO A 3 22.10 35.82 -12.83
N PRO A 4 21.02 36.10 -13.60
CA PRO A 4 19.74 36.40 -13.00
C PRO A 4 19.26 35.21 -12.15
N GLU A 5 18.91 35.50 -10.89
CA GLU A 5 18.22 34.56 -10.05
C GLU A 5 16.94 34.10 -10.75
N LYS A 6 16.80 32.79 -10.93
CA LYS A 6 15.51 32.20 -11.34
C LYS A 6 14.45 32.66 -10.35
N PRO A 7 13.28 33.14 -10.79
CA PRO A 7 12.19 33.43 -9.90
C PRO A 7 11.84 32.18 -9.12
N LEU A 8 11.81 32.29 -7.80
CA LEU A 8 11.28 31.29 -6.89
C LEU A 8 9.88 30.91 -7.36
N GLY A 9 9.74 29.66 -7.65
CA GLY A 9 8.59 28.87 -7.95
C GLY A 9 7.28 29.57 -8.30
N GLU A 10 6.74 29.18 -9.45
CA GLU A 10 5.30 29.27 -9.66
C GLU A 10 4.57 28.70 -8.45
N PRO A 11 3.39 29.24 -8.07
CA PRO A 11 2.64 28.73 -6.95
C PRO A 11 2.41 27.23 -7.15
N LEU A 12 2.78 26.44 -6.14
CA LEU A 12 2.63 24.99 -6.04
C LEU A 12 1.16 24.51 -6.05
N ASP A 13 0.24 25.34 -6.50
CA ASP A 13 -1.20 25.25 -6.30
C ASP A 13 -1.99 25.17 -7.61
N ALA A 14 -1.54 24.35 -8.56
CA ALA A 14 -2.54 23.81 -9.47
C ALA A 14 -3.47 22.93 -8.61
N PRO A 15 -4.79 23.17 -8.64
CA PRO A 15 -5.72 22.35 -7.89
C PRO A 15 -5.50 20.89 -8.25
N LEU A 16 -5.69 20.01 -7.25
CA LEU A 16 -5.61 18.56 -7.44
C LEU A 16 -6.60 18.19 -8.54
N ASP A 17 -6.16 17.59 -9.63
CA ASP A 17 -7.07 17.11 -10.65
C ASP A 17 -7.83 15.85 -10.15
N GLU A 18 -8.94 15.54 -10.80
CA GLU A 18 -9.78 14.41 -10.41
C GLU A 18 -9.04 13.07 -10.45
N ASN A 19 -8.13 12.91 -11.41
CA ASN A 19 -7.35 11.69 -11.60
C ASN A 19 -6.39 11.47 -10.43
N GLU A 20 -5.64 12.50 -10.07
CA GLU A 20 -4.70 12.43 -8.94
C GLU A 20 -5.46 12.31 -7.61
N LEU A 21 -6.57 13.05 -7.41
CA LEU A 21 -7.42 12.92 -6.23
C LEU A 21 -7.97 11.49 -6.06
N TRP A 22 -8.36 10.85 -7.16
CA TRP A 22 -8.79 9.46 -7.13
C TRP A 22 -7.67 8.53 -6.66
N LEU A 23 -6.46 8.68 -7.21
CA LEU A 23 -5.29 7.87 -6.83
C LEU A 23 -4.96 8.00 -5.34
N LEU A 24 -4.89 9.23 -4.81
CA LEU A 24 -4.61 9.46 -3.40
C LEU A 24 -5.74 8.90 -2.51
N SER A 25 -7.00 9.02 -2.95
CA SER A 25 -8.14 8.45 -2.24
C SER A 25 -8.16 6.93 -2.29
N PHE A 26 -7.70 6.33 -3.39
CA PHE A 26 -7.51 4.89 -3.52
C PHE A 26 -6.46 4.36 -2.54
N TYR A 27 -5.28 5.01 -2.48
CA TYR A 27 -4.26 4.65 -1.49
C TYR A 27 -4.81 4.73 -0.07
N ARG A 28 -5.42 5.88 0.30
CA ARG A 28 -6.05 6.03 1.61
C ARG A 28 -7.06 4.92 1.93
N THR A 29 -7.89 4.51 0.98
CA THR A 29 -8.90 3.46 1.17
C THR A 29 -8.24 2.10 1.37
N SER A 30 -7.16 1.80 0.64
CA SER A 30 -6.38 0.58 0.79
C SER A 30 -5.73 0.47 2.17
N GLU A 31 -5.12 1.56 2.67
CA GLU A 31 -4.53 1.60 4.03
C GLU A 31 -5.60 1.40 5.12
N ILE A 32 -6.79 1.99 4.97
CA ILE A 32 -7.90 1.75 5.91
C ILE A 32 -8.28 0.26 5.93
N SER A 33 -8.41 -0.37 4.77
CA SER A 33 -8.76 -1.78 4.67
C SER A 33 -7.66 -2.68 5.25
N GLY A 34 -6.39 -2.37 4.98
CA GLY A 34 -5.22 -3.01 5.58
C GLY A 34 -5.24 -2.91 7.10
N SER A 35 -5.41 -1.71 7.62
CA SER A 35 -5.51 -1.45 9.06
C SER A 35 -6.62 -2.28 9.73
N LEU A 36 -7.82 -2.27 9.18
CA LEU A 36 -8.93 -3.06 9.74
C LEU A 36 -8.64 -4.56 9.73
N PHE A 37 -8.02 -5.07 8.67
CA PHE A 37 -7.62 -6.47 8.56
C PHE A 37 -6.58 -6.84 9.61
N PHE A 38 -5.47 -6.12 9.68
CA PHE A 38 -4.39 -6.39 10.64
C PHE A 38 -4.81 -6.16 12.08
N GLY A 39 -5.65 -5.17 12.37
CA GLY A 39 -6.19 -4.93 13.70
C GLY A 39 -7.07 -6.09 14.18
N LYS A 40 -7.89 -6.67 13.29
CA LYS A 40 -8.66 -7.88 13.60
C LYS A 40 -7.76 -9.07 13.92
N LEU A 41 -6.70 -9.27 13.12
CA LEU A 41 -5.74 -10.35 13.32
C LEU A 41 -4.94 -10.17 14.62
N ALA A 42 -4.34 -9.00 14.84
CA ALA A 42 -3.55 -8.71 16.04
C ALA A 42 -4.32 -9.00 17.34
N ARG A 43 -5.64 -8.74 17.33
CA ARG A 43 -6.52 -9.02 18.46
C ARG A 43 -6.73 -10.52 18.72
N THR A 44 -6.63 -11.36 17.69
CA THR A 44 -6.95 -12.80 17.78
C THR A 44 -5.72 -13.69 17.92
N LEU A 45 -4.54 -13.19 17.61
CA LEU A 45 -3.29 -13.92 17.72
C LEU A 45 -2.92 -14.18 19.20
N ARG A 46 -2.24 -15.30 19.43
CA ARG A 46 -1.62 -15.57 20.73
C ARG A 46 -0.51 -14.55 20.99
N PRO A 47 -0.30 -14.16 22.27
CA PRO A 47 0.84 -13.31 22.64
C PRO A 47 2.16 -13.90 22.17
N GLY A 48 3.00 -13.07 21.53
CA GLY A 48 4.30 -13.47 21.00
C GLY A 48 4.84 -12.48 19.98
N PRO A 49 6.03 -12.72 19.43
CA PRO A 49 6.68 -11.79 18.50
C PRO A 49 5.78 -11.43 17.30
N ILE A 50 5.16 -12.39 16.65
CA ILE A 50 4.29 -12.15 15.48
C ILE A 50 3.08 -11.27 15.86
N GLN A 51 2.51 -11.46 17.05
CA GLN A 51 1.39 -10.62 17.50
C GLN A 51 1.83 -9.18 17.75
N ILE A 52 3.04 -8.98 18.29
CA ILE A 52 3.64 -7.65 18.52
C ILE A 52 3.85 -6.94 17.17
N ASP A 53 4.51 -7.61 16.22
CA ASP A 53 4.79 -7.05 14.89
C ASP A 53 3.50 -6.78 14.11
N MET A 54 2.51 -7.67 14.19
CA MET A 54 1.17 -7.47 13.60
C MET A 54 0.46 -6.26 14.21
N THR A 55 0.65 -6.01 15.52
CA THR A 55 0.05 -4.84 16.18
C THR A 55 0.72 -3.54 15.72
N LYS A 56 2.04 -3.56 15.52
CA LYS A 56 2.75 -2.41 14.95
C LYS A 56 2.29 -2.17 13.52
N HIS A 57 2.24 -3.20 12.68
CA HIS A 57 1.78 -3.11 11.29
C HIS A 57 0.36 -2.49 11.22
N PHE A 58 -0.57 -2.97 12.03
CA PHE A 58 -1.90 -2.35 12.16
C PHE A 58 -1.84 -0.84 12.46
N ALA A 59 -0.98 -0.43 13.39
CA ALA A 59 -0.84 0.97 13.76
C ALA A 59 -0.24 1.81 12.63
N ASP A 60 0.75 1.27 11.91
CA ASP A 60 1.37 1.92 10.76
C ASP A 60 0.33 2.14 9.63
N GLU A 61 -0.43 1.12 9.25
CA GLU A 61 -1.51 1.21 8.24
C GLU A 61 -2.55 2.30 8.58
N ALA A 62 -2.98 2.36 9.85
CA ALA A 62 -3.90 3.40 10.30
C ALA A 62 -3.26 4.80 10.19
N GLN A 63 -1.95 4.90 10.46
CA GLN A 63 -1.19 6.14 10.33
C GLN A 63 -0.98 6.52 8.86
N HIS A 64 -0.75 5.56 7.96
CA HIS A 64 -0.65 5.79 6.52
C HIS A 64 -1.97 6.35 5.95
N ALA A 65 -3.11 5.77 6.34
CA ALA A 65 -4.42 6.30 5.98
C ALA A 65 -4.61 7.75 6.44
N TRP A 66 -4.08 8.11 7.62
CA TRP A 66 -4.08 9.47 8.13
C TRP A 66 -3.17 10.38 7.31
N TYR A 67 -1.96 9.93 6.96
CA TYR A 67 -1.03 10.72 6.13
C TYR A 67 -1.63 11.05 4.75
N TRP A 68 -2.28 10.09 4.09
CA TRP A 68 -3.00 10.36 2.85
C TRP A 68 -4.16 11.34 3.04
N THR A 69 -4.88 11.26 4.16
CA THR A 69 -5.95 12.20 4.48
C THR A 69 -5.42 13.62 4.66
N GLU A 70 -4.30 13.79 5.37
CA GLU A 70 -3.65 15.09 5.54
C GLU A 70 -3.11 15.63 4.22
N CYS A 71 -2.46 14.79 3.42
CA CYS A 71 -1.96 15.14 2.08
C CYS A 71 -3.07 15.71 1.19
N ILE A 72 -4.20 15.02 1.09
CA ILE A 72 -5.35 15.47 0.30
C ILE A 72 -5.89 16.80 0.82
N ARG A 73 -5.98 16.99 2.15
CA ARG A 73 -6.43 18.25 2.75
C ARG A 73 -5.45 19.39 2.52
N GLU A 74 -4.15 19.14 2.62
CA GLU A 74 -3.10 20.14 2.32
C GLU A 74 -3.18 20.61 0.87
N LEU A 75 -3.58 19.72 -0.05
CA LEU A 75 -3.83 20.03 -1.46
C LEU A 75 -5.20 20.68 -1.72
N GLY A 76 -5.92 21.07 -0.67
CA GLY A 76 -7.19 21.81 -0.78
C GLY A 76 -8.40 20.96 -1.16
N ALA A 77 -8.32 19.64 -1.10
CA ALA A 77 -9.38 18.72 -1.48
C ALA A 77 -9.96 17.93 -0.29
N GLN A 78 -10.96 17.12 -0.58
CA GLN A 78 -11.53 16.12 0.33
C GLN A 78 -11.37 14.73 -0.28
N PRO A 79 -11.08 13.69 0.54
CA PRO A 79 -11.00 12.32 0.02
C PRO A 79 -12.30 11.90 -0.67
N MET A 80 -12.15 11.24 -1.83
CA MET A 80 -13.29 10.61 -2.51
C MET A 80 -13.74 9.37 -1.74
N LYS A 81 -15.03 9.09 -1.78
CA LYS A 81 -15.58 7.81 -1.33
C LYS A 81 -15.42 6.80 -2.46
N LEU A 82 -14.55 5.81 -2.27
CA LEU A 82 -14.40 4.68 -3.18
C LEU A 82 -15.13 3.46 -2.61
N ALA A 83 -15.71 2.65 -3.49
CA ALA A 83 -16.59 1.55 -3.09
C ALA A 83 -15.80 0.39 -2.47
N ASP A 84 -14.68 0.03 -3.10
CA ASP A 84 -13.92 -1.17 -2.76
C ASP A 84 -12.41 -0.89 -2.72
N ALA A 85 -11.71 -1.47 -1.75
CA ALA A 85 -10.28 -1.61 -1.78
C ALA A 85 -9.88 -2.85 -2.58
N TYR A 86 -8.63 -2.89 -3.04
CA TYR A 86 -8.07 -4.04 -3.75
C TYR A 86 -8.19 -5.33 -2.94
N GLN A 87 -7.91 -5.26 -1.65
CA GLN A 87 -7.94 -6.40 -0.72
C GLN A 87 -9.33 -7.04 -0.63
N ASP A 88 -10.39 -6.25 -0.72
CA ASP A 88 -11.78 -6.74 -0.64
C ASP A 88 -12.13 -7.64 -1.83
N GLN A 89 -11.60 -7.33 -3.00
CA GLN A 89 -11.81 -8.10 -4.21
C GLN A 89 -10.93 -9.37 -4.28
N TYR A 90 -9.80 -9.35 -3.58
CA TYR A 90 -8.87 -10.48 -3.55
C TYR A 90 -9.50 -11.72 -2.90
N ALA A 91 -10.16 -11.55 -1.76
CA ALA A 91 -10.80 -12.63 -1.02
C ALA A 91 -11.84 -13.39 -1.86
N SER A 92 -12.53 -12.72 -2.77
CA SER A 92 -13.53 -13.35 -3.67
C SER A 92 -12.89 -14.27 -4.73
N THR A 93 -11.62 -14.07 -5.07
CA THR A 93 -10.91 -14.84 -6.11
C THR A 93 -9.98 -15.90 -5.52
N ALA A 94 -9.16 -15.51 -4.56
CA ALA A 94 -8.16 -16.38 -3.96
C ALA A 94 -8.66 -17.19 -2.76
N GLY A 95 -9.86 -16.86 -2.25
CA GLY A 95 -10.38 -17.38 -1.00
C GLY A 95 -9.79 -16.69 0.22
N MET A 96 -10.43 -16.88 1.37
CA MET A 96 -9.91 -16.40 2.64
C MET A 96 -8.73 -17.26 3.09
N PRO A 97 -7.66 -16.67 3.65
CA PRO A 97 -6.56 -17.45 4.21
C PRO A 97 -7.06 -18.32 5.37
N ALA A 98 -6.65 -19.57 5.38
CA ALA A 98 -7.10 -20.57 6.35
C ALA A 98 -6.33 -20.54 7.67
N ASN A 99 -5.12 -20.00 7.68
CA ASN A 99 -4.23 -19.99 8.84
C ASN A 99 -3.25 -18.80 8.78
N LEU A 100 -2.46 -18.63 9.84
CA LEU A 100 -1.51 -17.51 9.97
C LEU A 100 -0.44 -17.51 8.87
N MET A 101 0.07 -18.67 8.47
CA MET A 101 1.09 -18.78 7.41
C MET A 101 0.53 -18.26 6.08
N GLU A 102 -0.70 -18.62 5.72
CA GLU A 102 -1.36 -18.10 4.51
C GLU A 102 -1.63 -16.59 4.59
N VAL A 103 -2.01 -16.07 5.77
CA VAL A 103 -2.14 -14.63 5.99
C VAL A 103 -0.82 -13.91 5.71
N LEU A 104 0.28 -14.38 6.28
CA LEU A 104 1.60 -13.77 6.08
C LEU A 104 2.07 -13.89 4.63
N ALA A 105 1.77 -15.01 3.96
CA ALA A 105 2.10 -15.20 2.54
C ALA A 105 1.37 -14.19 1.63
N ILE A 106 0.08 -13.92 1.88
CA ILE A 106 -0.70 -12.90 1.16
C ILE A 106 -0.17 -11.51 1.48
N THR A 107 0.07 -11.20 2.76
CA THR A 107 0.60 -9.91 3.19
C THR A 107 1.90 -9.60 2.47
N GLN A 108 2.85 -10.54 2.38
CA GLN A 108 4.11 -10.33 1.68
C GLN A 108 3.92 -9.93 0.20
N ILE A 109 2.86 -10.40 -0.44
CA ILE A 109 2.55 -10.06 -1.83
C ILE A 109 1.98 -8.64 -1.91
N PHE A 110 1.09 -8.28 -1.00
CA PHE A 110 0.47 -6.96 -0.97
C PHE A 110 1.49 -5.86 -0.68
N GLU A 111 2.35 -6.03 0.33
CA GLU A 111 3.40 -5.05 0.68
C GLU A 111 4.34 -4.77 -0.50
N ARG A 112 4.77 -5.83 -1.21
CA ARG A 112 5.60 -5.66 -2.41
C ARG A 112 4.87 -4.95 -3.55
N ARG A 113 3.56 -5.08 -3.64
CA ARG A 113 2.74 -4.40 -4.62
C ARG A 113 2.61 -2.92 -4.27
N VAL A 114 2.30 -2.61 -3.02
CA VAL A 114 2.19 -1.23 -2.52
C VAL A 114 3.49 -0.47 -2.76
N ILE A 115 4.63 -1.02 -2.35
CA ILE A 115 5.93 -0.36 -2.57
C ILE A 115 6.23 -0.13 -4.05
N ASN A 116 5.84 -1.06 -4.94
CA ASN A 116 6.00 -0.87 -6.39
C ASN A 116 5.12 0.25 -6.94
N GLN A 117 3.86 0.33 -6.50
CA GLN A 117 2.93 1.41 -6.89
C GLN A 117 3.45 2.76 -6.43
N TYR A 118 3.86 2.88 -5.17
CA TYR A 118 4.40 4.11 -4.59
C TYR A 118 5.71 4.53 -5.25
N THR A 119 6.60 3.57 -5.53
CA THR A 119 7.86 3.83 -6.26
C THR A 119 7.61 4.36 -7.67
N ARG A 120 6.57 3.87 -8.35
CA ARG A 120 6.17 4.39 -9.66
C ARG A 120 5.60 5.79 -9.54
N HIS A 121 4.64 6.00 -8.63
CA HIS A 121 4.02 7.31 -8.42
C HIS A 121 5.07 8.37 -8.04
N ALA A 122 6.03 8.03 -7.19
CA ALA A 122 7.12 8.94 -6.80
C ALA A 122 7.99 9.44 -7.97
N LYS A 123 7.92 8.79 -9.13
CA LYS A 123 8.63 9.18 -10.36
C LYS A 123 7.78 9.99 -11.33
N ALA A 124 6.52 10.27 -11.00
CA ALA A 124 5.62 11.01 -11.88
C ALA A 124 6.15 12.44 -12.13
N PRO A 125 6.12 12.93 -13.38
CA PRO A 125 6.47 14.30 -13.68
C PRO A 125 5.55 15.29 -12.95
N GLY A 126 6.13 16.35 -12.40
CA GLY A 126 5.34 17.38 -11.70
C GLY A 126 4.73 16.93 -10.38
N LEU A 127 5.28 15.88 -9.76
CA LEU A 127 4.83 15.37 -8.46
C LEU A 127 4.77 16.51 -7.43
N LYS A 128 3.61 16.70 -6.82
CA LYS A 128 3.37 17.73 -5.82
C LYS A 128 4.14 17.43 -4.52
N LEU A 129 4.70 18.46 -3.89
CA LEU A 129 5.53 18.30 -2.69
C LEU A 129 4.81 17.56 -1.53
N PRO A 130 3.52 17.84 -1.22
CA PRO A 130 2.81 17.05 -0.21
C PRO A 130 2.73 15.56 -0.54
N VAL A 131 2.51 15.20 -1.80
CA VAL A 131 2.49 13.80 -2.27
C VAL A 131 3.87 13.15 -2.11
N ALA A 132 4.93 13.85 -2.57
CA ALA A 132 6.30 13.35 -2.45
C ALA A 132 6.69 13.04 -1.00
N ARG A 133 6.40 13.96 -0.07
CA ARG A 133 6.68 13.78 1.37
C ARG A 133 5.89 12.62 1.97
N THR A 134 4.62 12.47 1.58
CA THR A 134 3.77 11.38 2.06
C THR A 134 4.27 10.03 1.58
N LEU A 135 4.60 9.91 0.28
CA LEU A 135 5.19 8.70 -0.29
C LEU A 135 6.50 8.32 0.40
N GLU A 136 7.42 9.27 0.56
CA GLU A 136 8.72 9.03 1.23
C GLU A 136 8.53 8.49 2.64
N LYS A 137 7.61 9.09 3.39
CA LYS A 137 7.34 8.72 4.78
C LYS A 137 6.75 7.31 4.89
N ILE A 138 5.76 6.98 4.08
CA ILE A 138 5.10 5.67 4.09
C ILE A 138 6.07 4.58 3.62
N MET A 139 6.81 4.82 2.53
CA MET A 139 7.72 3.82 1.97
C MET A 139 8.81 3.35 2.94
N GLN A 140 9.15 4.12 3.98
CA GLN A 140 10.07 3.68 5.02
C GLN A 140 9.45 2.57 5.88
N ASP A 141 8.17 2.72 6.23
CA ASP A 141 7.45 1.72 7.01
C ASP A 141 7.16 0.47 6.17
N GLU A 142 6.83 0.61 4.88
CA GLU A 142 6.59 -0.49 3.94
C GLU A 142 7.80 -1.43 3.80
N LEU A 143 9.01 -0.91 3.83
CA LEU A 143 10.22 -1.74 3.83
C LEU A 143 10.32 -2.59 5.10
N TRP A 144 9.92 -2.03 6.25
CA TRP A 144 9.85 -2.80 7.49
C TRP A 144 8.73 -3.85 7.43
N HIS A 145 7.56 -3.55 6.85
CA HIS A 145 6.46 -4.50 6.67
C HIS A 145 6.94 -5.73 5.88
N ILE A 146 7.64 -5.54 4.77
CA ILE A 146 8.20 -6.64 3.97
C ILE A 146 9.19 -7.49 4.79
N ASP A 147 10.06 -6.85 5.56
CA ASP A 147 11.12 -7.54 6.31
C ASP A 147 10.55 -8.38 7.47
N TRP A 148 9.65 -7.80 8.28
CA TRP A 148 9.08 -8.53 9.41
C TRP A 148 8.19 -9.70 8.95
N VAL A 149 7.38 -9.51 7.90
CA VAL A 149 6.54 -10.60 7.34
C VAL A 149 7.40 -11.75 6.82
N LYS A 150 8.50 -11.45 6.15
CA LYS A 150 9.49 -12.45 5.72
C LYS A 150 10.05 -13.23 6.91
N LYS A 151 10.52 -12.53 7.96
CA LYS A 151 11.05 -13.15 9.18
C LYS A 151 10.00 -14.00 9.90
N ALA A 152 8.75 -13.54 9.95
CA ALA A 152 7.65 -14.30 10.52
C ALA A 152 7.40 -15.60 9.74
N LEU A 153 7.39 -15.58 8.40
CA LEU A 153 7.29 -16.78 7.57
C LEU A 153 8.46 -17.74 7.80
N GLU A 154 9.69 -17.24 7.86
CA GLU A 154 10.87 -18.04 8.19
C GLU A 154 10.75 -18.72 9.57
N SER A 155 10.17 -18.03 10.56
CA SER A 155 9.94 -18.59 11.90
C SER A 155 8.91 -19.71 11.94
N LEU A 156 8.06 -19.81 10.92
CA LEU A 156 7.06 -20.87 10.77
C LEU A 156 7.56 -22.09 9.97
N GLU A 157 8.77 -22.04 9.41
CA GLU A 157 9.34 -23.18 8.66
C GLU A 157 9.39 -24.49 9.46
N PRO A 158 9.69 -24.51 10.80
CA PRO A 158 9.65 -25.75 11.57
C PRO A 158 8.28 -26.40 11.66
N GLU A 159 7.19 -25.61 11.55
CA GLU A 159 5.81 -26.10 11.66
C GLU A 159 5.25 -26.54 10.29
N TYR A 160 5.46 -25.73 9.24
CA TYR A 160 4.83 -25.92 7.94
C TYR A 160 5.74 -26.53 6.88
N GLY A 161 7.05 -26.43 7.07
CA GLY A 161 8.05 -26.76 6.07
C GLY A 161 8.24 -25.66 5.03
N ARG A 162 9.50 -25.40 4.66
CA ARG A 162 9.87 -24.35 3.71
C ARG A 162 9.19 -24.52 2.34
N ALA A 163 9.16 -25.75 1.82
CA ALA A 163 8.53 -26.02 0.52
C ALA A 163 7.05 -25.64 0.51
N THR A 164 6.30 -25.97 1.56
CA THR A 164 4.88 -25.62 1.68
C THR A 164 4.67 -24.10 1.73
N ILE A 165 5.54 -23.37 2.42
CA ILE A 165 5.47 -21.90 2.48
C ILE A 165 5.74 -21.32 1.08
N GLU A 166 6.76 -21.77 0.38
CA GLU A 166 7.10 -21.32 -0.97
C GLU A 166 5.97 -21.62 -1.98
N GLU A 167 5.40 -22.81 -1.96
CA GLU A 167 4.24 -23.20 -2.79
C GLU A 167 3.00 -22.32 -2.49
N THR A 168 2.77 -22.01 -1.22
CA THR A 168 1.67 -21.13 -0.80
C THR A 168 1.86 -19.72 -1.33
N ILE A 169 3.07 -19.17 -1.22
CA ILE A 169 3.40 -17.85 -1.77
C ILE A 169 3.19 -17.83 -3.29
N GLU A 170 3.62 -18.87 -4.03
CA GLU A 170 3.42 -18.94 -5.48
C GLU A 170 1.93 -19.06 -5.86
N ARG A 171 1.15 -19.83 -5.12
CA ARG A 171 -0.29 -19.93 -5.31
C ARG A 171 -0.97 -18.57 -5.17
N PHE A 172 -0.68 -17.83 -4.10
CA PHE A 172 -1.25 -16.50 -3.89
C PHE A 172 -0.70 -15.46 -4.87
N ARG A 173 0.55 -15.57 -5.29
CA ARG A 173 1.12 -14.72 -6.34
C ARG A 173 0.43 -14.94 -7.70
N ALA A 174 0.06 -16.16 -8.02
CA ALA A 174 -0.71 -16.46 -9.23
C ALA A 174 -2.12 -15.86 -9.17
N ALA A 175 -2.81 -16.03 -8.04
CA ALA A 175 -4.12 -15.41 -7.80
C ALA A 175 -4.03 -13.87 -7.81
N ASP A 176 -2.98 -13.29 -7.24
CA ASP A 176 -2.74 -11.85 -7.26
C ASP A 176 -2.60 -11.30 -8.69
N ARG A 177 -1.87 -11.98 -9.57
CA ARG A 177 -1.76 -11.56 -10.99
C ARG A 177 -3.13 -11.51 -11.68
N GLU A 178 -3.98 -12.49 -11.43
CA GLU A 178 -5.34 -12.54 -11.99
C GLU A 178 -6.22 -11.42 -11.43
N VAL A 179 -6.25 -11.27 -10.12
CA VAL A 179 -7.03 -10.22 -9.45
C VAL A 179 -6.56 -8.84 -9.91
N TYR A 180 -5.26 -8.60 -9.92
CA TYR A 180 -4.68 -7.34 -10.34
C TYR A 180 -5.08 -6.95 -11.76
N ALA A 181 -4.92 -7.85 -12.71
CA ALA A 181 -5.27 -7.59 -14.10
C ALA A 181 -6.74 -7.19 -14.29
N ARG A 182 -7.64 -7.69 -13.42
CA ARG A 182 -9.07 -7.41 -13.47
C ARG A 182 -9.45 -6.14 -12.71
N THR A 183 -8.90 -5.96 -11.50
CA THR A 183 -9.38 -4.98 -10.54
C THR A 183 -8.60 -3.68 -10.54
N MET A 184 -7.35 -3.73 -10.99
CA MET A 184 -6.44 -2.59 -10.94
C MET A 184 -6.32 -1.83 -12.28
N ARG A 185 -7.19 -2.14 -13.25
CA ARG A 185 -7.16 -1.46 -14.55
C ARG A 185 -7.31 0.04 -14.41
N GLU A 186 -8.30 0.49 -13.65
CA GLU A 186 -8.54 1.92 -13.44
C GLU A 186 -7.35 2.60 -12.75
N HIS A 187 -6.77 1.98 -11.72
CA HIS A 187 -5.57 2.48 -11.06
C HIS A 187 -4.40 2.62 -12.05
N GLU A 188 -4.16 1.60 -12.87
CA GLU A 188 -3.08 1.61 -13.86
C GLU A 188 -3.28 2.67 -14.95
N GLU A 189 -4.52 2.85 -15.42
CA GLU A 189 -4.87 3.89 -16.39
C GLU A 189 -4.64 5.29 -15.80
N ARG A 190 -5.11 5.51 -14.57
CA ARG A 190 -4.94 6.78 -13.86
C ARG A 190 -3.48 7.07 -13.54
N LEU A 191 -2.71 6.05 -13.15
CA LEU A 191 -1.29 6.22 -12.89
C LEU A 191 -0.51 6.57 -14.17
N ARG A 192 -0.82 5.93 -15.31
CA ARG A 192 -0.22 6.29 -16.62
C ARG A 192 -0.52 7.72 -17.02
N THR A 193 -1.72 8.20 -16.75
CA THR A 193 -2.11 9.60 -17.03
C THR A 193 -1.17 10.60 -16.34
N LEU A 194 -0.63 10.31 -15.16
CA LEU A 194 0.36 11.16 -14.50
C LEU A 194 1.69 11.26 -15.28
N PHE A 195 1.97 10.29 -16.15
CA PHE A 195 3.16 10.29 -17.01
C PHE A 195 2.88 10.85 -18.41
N GLY A 196 1.65 11.24 -18.70
CA GLY A 196 1.24 11.72 -20.04
C GLY A 196 1.14 10.60 -21.08
N GLU A 197 0.88 9.35 -20.64
CA GLU A 197 0.73 8.15 -21.47
C GLU A 197 -0.76 7.86 -21.78
#